data_8017c8769b2018f8f8fcc29ec8a87332
#
_entry.id   8017c8769b2018f8f8fcc29ec8a87332
#
_cell.length_a   1.000
_cell.length_b   1.000
_cell.length_c   1.000
_cell.angle_alpha   90.00
_cell.angle_beta   90.00
_cell.angle_gamma   90.00
#
_symmetry.space_group_name_H-M   'P 1'
#
loop_
_entity.id
_entity.type
_entity.pdbx_description
1 polymer ?
#
loop_
_entity_poly.entity_id
_entity_poly.type
_entity_poly.pdbx_seq_one_letter_code
_entity_poly.pdbx_strand_id
1 'polypeptide(L)'
;MSGRIPDHFVRRPVNFQDWEYLTFLHWAYDPATVQALVPHGLTVQQWDGLTWVGITPFRMARVRAPWHVPIPGWGAFPELNVRAYVRAADGRDGIWFLGMVVPRLSFVAAAGSLGLPYQRSDSTVSAKGPFWEYRFGTPHPLRLGPTMTGFGPPLRWASR
;
A
#
# COMPACT_ATOMS: atom_id res chain seq x y z
N MET A 1 16.13 11.19 -16.89
CA MET A 1 15.37 10.25 -16.04
C MET A 1 16.12 10.05 -14.72
N SER A 2 15.76 10.79 -13.67
CA SER A 2 16.45 10.72 -12.37
C SER A 2 15.66 9.94 -11.31
N GLY A 3 15.03 8.85 -11.68
CA GLY A 3 14.15 8.07 -10.80
C GLY A 3 14.85 7.18 -9.75
N ARG A 4 16.16 7.33 -9.53
CA ARG A 4 16.93 6.49 -8.60
C ARG A 4 17.38 7.19 -7.33
N ILE A 5 17.21 8.50 -7.25
CA ILE A 5 17.62 9.29 -6.10
C ILE A 5 16.35 9.91 -5.52
N PRO A 6 16.06 9.72 -4.22
CA PRO A 6 14.91 10.35 -3.60
C PRO A 6 15.11 11.88 -3.58
N ASP A 7 14.03 12.63 -3.79
CA ASP A 7 14.03 14.10 -3.77
C ASP A 7 14.46 14.66 -2.41
N HIS A 8 14.27 13.86 -1.35
CA HIS A 8 14.65 14.23 0.01
C HIS A 8 15.40 13.11 0.70
N PHE A 9 16.52 13.46 1.31
CA PHE A 9 17.27 12.53 2.14
C PHE A 9 16.54 12.24 3.46
N VAL A 10 16.28 10.95 3.75
CA VAL A 10 15.67 10.52 5.00
C VAL A 10 16.72 10.51 6.12
N ARG A 11 16.75 11.56 6.94
CA ARG A 11 17.73 11.69 8.04
C ARG A 11 17.46 10.77 9.22
N ARG A 12 16.19 10.46 9.48
CA ARG A 12 15.75 9.62 10.63
C ARG A 12 14.75 8.58 10.13
N PRO A 13 15.22 7.45 9.62
CA PRO A 13 14.34 6.38 9.20
C PRO A 13 13.62 5.77 10.42
N VAL A 14 12.34 5.49 10.27
CA VAL A 14 11.53 4.81 11.29
C VAL A 14 11.82 3.31 11.27
N ASN A 15 12.07 2.76 10.10
CA ASN A 15 12.46 1.37 9.88
C ASN A 15 13.26 1.23 8.59
N PHE A 16 13.85 0.05 8.40
CA PHE A 16 14.43 -0.42 7.15
C PHE A 16 13.70 -1.69 6.74
N GLN A 17 13.46 -1.83 5.45
CA GLN A 17 12.75 -2.99 4.89
C GLN A 17 13.18 -3.23 3.45
N ASP A 18 13.08 -4.46 3.01
CA ASP A 18 13.34 -4.82 1.63
C ASP A 18 12.02 -5.27 0.98
N TRP A 19 11.80 -4.87 -0.26
CA TRP A 19 10.65 -5.25 -1.05
C TRP A 19 11.11 -6.21 -2.14
N GLU A 20 10.65 -7.44 -2.04
CA GLU A 20 11.03 -8.52 -2.93
C GLU A 20 9.85 -8.89 -3.82
N TYR A 21 10.11 -9.26 -5.08
CA TYR A 21 9.11 -9.73 -6.06
C TYR A 21 7.98 -8.73 -6.30
N LEU A 22 8.32 -7.47 -6.29
CA LEU A 22 7.38 -6.36 -6.44
C LEU A 22 6.75 -6.37 -7.82
N THR A 23 5.41 -6.32 -7.88
CA THR A 23 4.63 -6.23 -9.10
C THR A 23 3.76 -4.98 -9.06
N PHE A 24 3.70 -4.26 -10.18
CA PHE A 24 2.82 -3.11 -10.34
C PHE A 24 1.70 -3.44 -11.32
N LEU A 25 0.46 -3.36 -10.87
CA LEU A 25 -0.74 -3.54 -11.66
C LEU A 25 -1.56 -2.26 -11.60
N HIS A 26 -2.05 -1.76 -12.74
CA HIS A 26 -2.80 -0.52 -12.79
C HIS A 26 -4.11 -0.69 -13.55
N TRP A 27 -5.16 -0.07 -13.05
CA TRP A 27 -6.46 0.03 -13.70
C TRP A 27 -6.89 1.48 -13.80
N ALA A 28 -7.47 1.81 -14.94
CA ALA A 28 -8.04 3.11 -15.20
C ALA A 28 -9.46 3.22 -14.61
N TYR A 29 -9.76 4.37 -14.03
CA TYR A 29 -11.05 4.70 -13.44
C TYR A 29 -11.48 6.11 -13.84
N ASP A 30 -12.77 6.38 -13.73
CA ASP A 30 -13.30 7.74 -13.74
C ASP A 30 -12.71 8.54 -12.58
N PRO A 31 -12.18 9.74 -12.82
CA PRO A 31 -11.53 10.55 -11.79
C PRO A 31 -12.44 10.89 -10.61
N ALA A 32 -13.74 11.15 -10.84
CA ALA A 32 -14.67 11.49 -9.75
C ALA A 32 -14.86 10.32 -8.79
N THR A 33 -14.86 9.09 -9.30
CA THR A 33 -14.97 7.87 -8.49
C THR A 33 -13.80 7.73 -7.52
N VAL A 34 -12.57 7.98 -7.97
CA VAL A 34 -11.39 7.85 -7.11
C VAL A 34 -11.21 9.09 -6.22
N GLN A 35 -11.55 10.28 -6.74
CA GLN A 35 -11.50 11.52 -5.97
C GLN A 35 -12.37 11.46 -4.70
N ALA A 36 -13.51 10.79 -4.75
CA ALA A 36 -14.38 10.59 -3.59
C ALA A 36 -13.73 9.77 -2.46
N LEU A 37 -12.66 9.03 -2.74
CA LEU A 37 -11.89 8.22 -1.77
C LEU A 37 -10.63 8.93 -1.25
N VAL A 38 -10.35 10.11 -1.76
CA VAL A 38 -9.15 10.88 -1.43
C VAL A 38 -9.53 12.07 -0.53
N PRO A 39 -8.77 12.38 0.52
CA PRO A 39 -9.11 13.47 1.43
C PRO A 39 -9.06 14.84 0.75
N HIS A 40 -9.77 15.80 1.35
CA HIS A 40 -9.71 17.20 0.93
C HIS A 40 -8.26 17.71 0.92
N GLY A 41 -7.94 18.54 -0.07
CA GLY A 41 -6.60 19.10 -0.25
C GLY A 41 -5.67 18.27 -1.13
N LEU A 42 -6.10 17.07 -1.52
CA LEU A 42 -5.44 16.26 -2.53
C LEU A 42 -6.32 16.10 -3.77
N THR A 43 -5.73 16.19 -4.95
CA THR A 43 -6.42 15.98 -6.23
C THR A 43 -5.85 14.74 -6.90
N VAL A 44 -6.69 13.85 -7.42
CA VAL A 44 -6.23 12.69 -8.18
C VAL A 44 -5.57 13.13 -9.47
N GLN A 45 -4.43 12.54 -9.80
CA GLN A 45 -3.76 12.80 -11.07
C GLN A 45 -4.53 12.11 -12.20
N GLN A 46 -4.57 12.76 -13.36
CA GLN A 46 -5.26 12.27 -14.55
C GLN A 46 -4.28 12.14 -15.72
N TRP A 47 -4.51 11.12 -16.52
CA TRP A 47 -3.87 10.90 -17.81
C TRP A 47 -4.93 10.49 -18.83
N ASP A 48 -5.02 11.22 -19.93
CA ASP A 48 -6.06 11.05 -20.97
C ASP A 48 -7.51 11.03 -20.40
N GLY A 49 -7.80 11.92 -19.43
CA GLY A 49 -9.12 12.03 -18.81
C GLY A 49 -9.46 10.94 -17.80
N LEU A 50 -8.56 10.00 -17.55
CA LEU A 50 -8.70 8.91 -16.57
C LEU A 50 -7.72 9.07 -15.42
N THR A 51 -8.07 8.52 -14.26
CA THR A 51 -7.14 8.31 -13.15
C THR A 51 -6.77 6.83 -13.03
N TRP A 52 -5.63 6.56 -12.39
CA TRP A 52 -5.11 5.21 -12.30
C TRP A 52 -5.02 4.78 -10.83
N VAL A 53 -5.56 3.60 -10.54
CA VAL A 53 -5.38 2.94 -9.24
C VAL A 53 -4.35 1.85 -9.41
N GLY A 54 -3.29 1.94 -8.60
CA GLY A 54 -2.22 0.96 -8.56
C GLY A 54 -2.47 -0.10 -7.48
N ILE A 55 -2.31 -1.36 -7.84
CA ILE A 55 -2.24 -2.48 -6.89
C ILE A 55 -0.82 -3.02 -6.95
N THR A 56 -0.22 -3.14 -5.77
CA THR A 56 1.19 -3.49 -5.65
C THR A 56 1.36 -4.62 -4.63
N PRO A 57 1.28 -5.89 -5.06
CA PRO A 57 1.68 -7.02 -4.22
C PRO A 57 3.20 -7.17 -4.21
N PHE A 58 3.74 -7.47 -3.03
CA PHE A 58 5.16 -7.78 -2.84
C PHE A 58 5.40 -8.60 -1.58
N ARG A 59 6.59 -9.13 -1.42
CA ARG A 59 7.06 -9.74 -0.19
C ARG A 59 7.88 -8.71 0.57
N MET A 60 7.36 -8.23 1.69
CA MET A 60 8.14 -7.48 2.64
C MET A 60 9.14 -8.41 3.31
N ALA A 61 10.39 -8.00 3.40
CA ALA A 61 11.45 -8.82 3.97
C ALA A 61 12.41 -7.96 4.81
N ARG A 62 13.13 -8.60 5.71
CA ARG A 62 14.17 -8.01 6.54
C ARG A 62 13.78 -6.69 7.21
N VAL A 63 12.56 -6.64 7.78
CA VAL A 63 12.10 -5.47 8.52
C VAL A 63 12.94 -5.30 9.77
N ARG A 64 13.56 -4.13 9.89
CA ARG A 64 14.52 -3.79 10.97
C ARG A 64 14.15 -2.44 11.57
N ALA A 65 14.27 -2.31 12.88
CA ALA A 65 14.20 -1.03 13.58
C ALA A 65 15.37 -0.11 13.17
N PRO A 66 15.40 1.17 13.59
CA PRO A 66 16.60 2.00 13.52
C PRO A 66 17.81 1.23 14.07
N TRP A 67 19.01 1.53 13.55
CA TRP A 67 20.27 0.80 13.83
C TRP A 67 20.33 -0.64 13.31
N HIS A 68 19.43 -0.99 12.36
CA HIS A 68 19.38 -2.29 11.68
C HIS A 68 19.08 -3.50 12.59
N VAL A 69 18.45 -3.26 13.75
CA VAL A 69 18.03 -4.33 14.65
C VAL A 69 16.80 -5.05 14.07
N PRO A 70 16.87 -6.39 13.88
CA PRO A 70 15.72 -7.17 13.43
C PRO A 70 14.54 -7.07 14.41
N ILE A 71 13.33 -6.93 13.89
CA ILE A 71 12.12 -6.94 14.72
C ILE A 71 11.58 -8.37 14.78
N PRO A 72 11.50 -8.99 15.97
CA PRO A 72 10.97 -10.34 16.11
C PRO A 72 9.55 -10.49 15.51
N GLY A 73 9.33 -11.56 14.75
CA GLY A 73 8.04 -11.80 14.09
C GLY A 73 7.78 -11.02 12.79
N TRP A 74 8.68 -10.10 12.40
CA TRP A 74 8.56 -9.28 11.18
C TRP A 74 9.56 -9.67 10.10
N GLY A 75 10.05 -10.90 10.09
CA GLY A 75 11.11 -11.35 9.18
C GLY A 75 10.75 -11.25 7.71
N ALA A 76 9.63 -11.85 7.31
CA ALA A 76 9.09 -11.74 5.96
C ALA A 76 7.61 -12.09 5.92
N PHE A 77 6.84 -11.37 5.10
CA PHE A 77 5.41 -11.60 4.88
C PHE A 77 4.93 -10.91 3.59
N PRO A 78 3.82 -11.37 2.98
CA PRO A 78 3.23 -10.67 1.83
C PRO A 78 2.56 -9.37 2.27
N GLU A 79 2.63 -8.37 1.40
CA GLU A 79 1.91 -7.11 1.53
C GLU A 79 1.23 -6.77 0.22
N LEU A 80 0.05 -6.17 0.31
CA LEU A 80 -0.67 -5.59 -0.81
C LEU A 80 -0.98 -4.14 -0.51
N ASN A 81 -0.59 -3.25 -1.42
CA ASN A 81 -0.95 -1.84 -1.39
C ASN A 81 -1.92 -1.53 -2.52
N VAL A 82 -3.01 -0.84 -2.18
CA VAL A 82 -3.92 -0.21 -3.14
C VAL A 82 -3.73 1.29 -3.02
N ARG A 83 -3.41 1.97 -4.12
CA ARG A 83 -3.01 3.37 -4.08
C ARG A 83 -3.56 4.18 -5.25
N ALA A 84 -3.85 5.44 -5.00
CA ALA A 84 -4.11 6.45 -6.01
C ALA A 84 -2.90 7.40 -6.12
N TYR A 85 -2.70 7.96 -7.31
CA TYR A 85 -1.71 9.01 -7.54
C TYR A 85 -2.40 10.36 -7.38
N VAL A 86 -1.80 11.22 -6.57
CA VAL A 86 -2.41 12.47 -6.17
C VAL A 86 -1.44 13.64 -6.28
N ARG A 87 -2.00 14.85 -6.33
CA ARG A 87 -1.27 16.11 -6.24
C ARG A 87 -1.80 16.92 -5.06
N ALA A 88 -0.91 17.41 -4.24
CA ALA A 88 -1.24 18.31 -3.14
C ALA A 88 -1.46 19.75 -3.65
N ALA A 89 -2.09 20.59 -2.84
CA ALA A 89 -2.39 21.99 -3.19
C ALA A 89 -1.13 22.85 -3.48
N ASP A 90 0.01 22.46 -2.92
CA ASP A 90 1.33 23.07 -3.16
C ASP A 90 2.02 22.57 -4.44
N GLY A 91 1.35 21.72 -5.23
CA GLY A 91 1.84 21.17 -6.50
C GLY A 91 2.70 19.93 -6.37
N ARG A 92 2.99 19.43 -5.16
CA ARG A 92 3.76 18.20 -4.97
C ARG A 92 2.95 16.98 -5.37
N ASP A 93 3.57 16.11 -6.14
CA ASP A 93 3.03 14.81 -6.49
C ASP A 93 3.26 13.79 -5.38
N GLY A 94 2.33 12.85 -5.23
CA GLY A 94 2.41 11.85 -4.19
C GLY A 94 1.52 10.64 -4.45
N ILE A 95 1.49 9.77 -3.46
CA ILE A 95 0.68 8.56 -3.43
C ILE A 95 -0.25 8.64 -2.22
N TRP A 96 -1.52 8.37 -2.44
CA TRP A 96 -2.50 8.17 -1.38
C TRP A 96 -2.86 6.68 -1.30
N PHE A 97 -2.63 6.06 -0.13
CA PHE A 97 -2.99 4.66 0.08
C PHE A 97 -4.48 4.54 0.37
N LEU A 98 -5.20 3.90 -0.54
CA LEU A 98 -6.61 3.55 -0.40
C LEU A 98 -6.80 2.36 0.55
N GLY A 99 -5.78 1.50 0.66
CA GLY A 99 -5.74 0.38 1.57
C GLY A 99 -4.40 -0.34 1.52
N MET A 100 -4.04 -0.93 2.65
CA MET A 100 -2.83 -1.73 2.80
C MET A 100 -3.16 -2.96 3.63
N VAL A 101 -2.78 -4.15 3.16
CA VAL A 101 -3.07 -5.40 3.87
C VAL A 101 -1.83 -6.24 4.09
N VAL A 102 -1.73 -6.82 5.29
CA VAL A 102 -0.65 -7.70 5.72
C VAL A 102 -1.21 -8.79 6.67
N PRO A 103 -0.55 -9.95 6.82
CA PRO A 103 -1.02 -11.00 7.72
C PRO A 103 -0.61 -10.78 9.19
N ARG A 104 0.24 -9.79 9.50
CA ARG A 104 0.85 -9.58 10.81
C ARG A 104 0.09 -8.53 11.64
N LEU A 105 -0.64 -9.00 12.68
CA LEU A 105 -1.41 -8.13 13.55
C LEU A 105 -0.54 -7.11 14.29
N SER A 106 0.63 -7.53 14.78
CA SER A 106 1.59 -6.62 15.46
C SER A 106 2.09 -5.52 14.54
N PHE A 107 2.27 -5.82 13.24
CA PHE A 107 2.65 -4.82 12.24
C PHE A 107 1.50 -3.84 12.00
N VAL A 108 0.26 -4.34 11.85
CA VAL A 108 -0.93 -3.49 11.67
C VAL A 108 -1.11 -2.54 12.86
N ALA A 109 -0.93 -3.03 14.11
CA ALA A 109 -1.03 -2.20 15.30
C ALA A 109 0.05 -1.10 15.35
N ALA A 110 1.30 -1.45 15.06
CA ALA A 110 2.40 -0.50 15.04
C ALA A 110 2.25 0.54 13.92
N ALA A 111 1.86 0.14 12.71
CA ALA A 111 1.65 1.03 11.58
C ALA A 111 0.41 1.94 11.80
N GLY A 112 -0.65 1.39 12.42
CA GLY A 112 -1.84 2.14 12.79
C GLY A 112 -1.57 3.27 13.79
N SER A 113 -0.63 3.09 14.71
CA SER A 113 -0.21 4.17 15.63
C SER A 113 0.49 5.33 14.90
N LEU A 114 0.95 5.11 13.67
CA LEU A 114 1.52 6.13 12.78
C LEU A 114 0.49 6.68 11.77
N GLY A 115 -0.79 6.30 11.90
CA GLY A 115 -1.87 6.74 11.00
C GLY A 115 -1.90 6.06 9.64
N LEU A 116 -1.17 4.95 9.46
CA LEU A 116 -1.16 4.22 8.19
C LEU A 116 -2.37 3.26 8.11
N PRO A 117 -3.05 3.15 6.95
CA PRO A 117 -4.32 2.43 6.79
C PRO A 117 -4.13 0.92 6.61
N TYR A 118 -3.29 0.30 7.44
CA TYR A 118 -3.08 -1.14 7.40
C TYR A 118 -4.24 -1.93 7.98
N GLN A 119 -4.57 -3.01 7.32
CA GLN A 119 -5.55 -3.99 7.77
C GLN A 119 -4.94 -5.39 7.78
N ARG A 120 -5.42 -6.24 8.68
CA ARG A 120 -5.02 -7.64 8.69
C ARG A 120 -5.79 -8.40 7.60
N SER A 121 -5.08 -9.22 6.83
CA SER A 121 -5.67 -10.20 5.93
C SER A 121 -4.88 -11.49 6.00
N ASP A 122 -5.56 -12.62 5.91
CA ASP A 122 -4.88 -13.92 5.73
C ASP A 122 -4.27 -13.93 4.33
N SER A 123 -2.96 -13.89 4.27
CA SER A 123 -2.22 -13.65 3.04
C SER A 123 -1.04 -14.59 2.94
N THR A 124 -0.79 -15.07 1.73
CA THR A 124 0.35 -15.94 1.44
C THR A 124 1.08 -15.50 0.18
N VAL A 125 2.38 -15.81 0.14
CA VAL A 125 3.22 -15.65 -1.04
C VAL A 125 4.03 -16.92 -1.22
N SER A 126 4.04 -17.46 -2.43
CA SER A 126 4.78 -18.69 -2.75
C SER A 126 5.35 -18.65 -4.17
N ALA A 127 6.51 -19.31 -4.34
CA ALA A 127 7.08 -19.53 -5.66
C ALA A 127 6.34 -20.68 -6.36
N LYS A 128 6.00 -20.50 -7.64
CA LYS A 128 5.46 -21.52 -8.53
C LYS A 128 6.27 -21.55 -9.83
N GLY A 129 7.29 -22.38 -9.86
CA GLY A 129 8.24 -22.39 -10.97
C GLY A 129 8.89 -21.00 -11.15
N PRO A 130 8.82 -20.38 -12.34
CA PRO A 130 9.37 -19.04 -12.57
C PRO A 130 8.47 -17.91 -12.06
N PHE A 131 7.29 -18.19 -11.51
CA PHE A 131 6.29 -17.21 -11.11
C PHE A 131 6.15 -17.11 -9.61
N TRP A 132 5.66 -15.95 -9.14
CA TRP A 132 5.24 -15.74 -7.76
C TRP A 132 3.72 -15.66 -7.68
N GLU A 133 3.14 -16.47 -6.81
CA GLU A 133 1.70 -16.44 -6.53
C GLU A 133 1.46 -15.68 -5.21
N TYR A 134 0.58 -14.69 -5.28
CA TYR A 134 0.08 -13.94 -4.13
C TYR A 134 -1.39 -14.26 -3.91
N ARG A 135 -1.75 -14.52 -2.67
CA ARG A 135 -3.14 -14.69 -2.24
C ARG A 135 -3.42 -13.76 -1.08
N PHE A 136 -4.47 -12.96 -1.21
CA PHE A 136 -4.93 -12.05 -0.17
C PHE A 136 -6.40 -12.37 0.11
N GLY A 137 -6.72 -12.69 1.38
CA GLY A 137 -8.07 -12.89 1.86
C GLY A 137 -8.79 -11.55 2.07
N THR A 138 -10.04 -11.63 2.53
CA THR A 138 -10.81 -10.43 2.90
C THR A 138 -10.13 -9.72 4.05
N PRO A 139 -9.92 -8.39 3.96
CA PRO A 139 -9.35 -7.62 5.07
C PRO A 139 -10.25 -7.67 6.31
N HIS A 140 -9.65 -7.83 7.48
CA HIS A 140 -10.32 -7.74 8.77
C HIS A 140 -10.06 -6.35 9.34
N PRO A 141 -11.07 -5.47 9.46
CA PRO A 141 -10.88 -4.15 10.04
C PRO A 141 -10.55 -4.30 11.54
N LEU A 142 -9.40 -3.79 11.95
CA LEU A 142 -9.12 -3.54 13.36
C LEU A 142 -9.85 -2.25 13.74
N ARG A 143 -10.81 -2.33 14.63
CA ARG A 143 -11.47 -1.16 15.22
C ARG A 143 -10.51 -0.52 16.24
N LEU A 144 -9.54 0.22 15.77
CA LEU A 144 -8.66 1.05 16.57
C LEU A 144 -8.87 2.52 16.15
N GLY A 145 -9.80 3.20 16.79
CA GLY A 145 -10.03 4.63 16.56
C GLY A 145 -11.05 4.95 15.45
N PRO A 146 -11.28 6.24 15.13
CA PRO A 146 -12.26 6.64 14.14
C PRO A 146 -11.88 6.06 12.79
N THR A 147 -12.63 5.10 12.35
CA THR A 147 -12.46 4.33 11.11
C THR A 147 -12.65 5.29 9.96
N MET A 148 -11.63 5.45 9.12
CA MET A 148 -11.84 5.87 7.75
C MET A 148 -12.61 4.74 7.05
N THR A 149 -13.94 4.79 7.15
CA THR A 149 -14.85 3.91 6.45
C THR A 149 -14.92 4.34 5.00
N GLY A 150 -14.19 3.64 4.13
CA GLY A 150 -14.12 3.97 2.72
C GLY A 150 -13.74 2.81 1.82
N PHE A 151 -14.11 1.57 2.18
CA PHE A 151 -14.20 0.52 1.17
C PHE A 151 -15.61 0.52 0.63
N GLY A 152 -15.77 1.01 -0.60
CA GLY A 152 -16.93 0.70 -1.41
C GLY A 152 -17.11 -0.82 -1.55
N PRO A 153 -18.24 -1.30 -2.12
CA PRO A 153 -18.52 -2.72 -2.24
C PRO A 153 -17.34 -3.42 -2.90
N PRO A 154 -17.07 -4.71 -2.56
CA PRO A 154 -15.91 -5.43 -3.04
C PRO A 154 -15.87 -5.39 -4.56
N LEU A 155 -14.72 -4.94 -5.10
CA LEU A 155 -14.45 -4.97 -6.53
C LEU A 155 -14.61 -6.42 -7.00
N ARG A 156 -15.68 -6.74 -7.73
CA ARG A 156 -15.87 -8.04 -8.36
C ARG A 156 -14.91 -8.12 -9.54
N TRP A 157 -13.94 -9.01 -9.44
CA TRP A 157 -13.08 -9.36 -10.56
C TRP A 157 -13.87 -10.17 -11.56
N ALA A 158 -14.08 -9.63 -12.76
CA ALA A 158 -14.52 -10.42 -13.89
C ALA A 158 -13.28 -11.09 -14.49
N SER A 159 -13.11 -12.40 -14.27
CA SER A 159 -12.21 -13.23 -15.06
C SER A 159 -12.76 -13.35 -16.48
N ARG A 160 -11.99 -12.90 -17.47
CA ARG A 160 -12.08 -13.38 -18.86
C ARG A 160 -10.86 -14.22 -19.15
#